data_bfdcd6c0f991b1522b48b17006a27be8
#
_entry.id   bfdcd6c0f991b1522b48b17006a27be8
#
_cell.length_a   1.000
_cell.length_b   1.000
_cell.length_c   1.000
_cell.angle_alpha   90.00
_cell.angle_beta   90.00
_cell.angle_gamma   90.00
#
_symmetry.space_group_name_H-M   'P 1'
#
loop_
_entity.id
_entity.type
_entity.pdbx_description
1 polymer ?
#
loop_
_entity_poly.entity_id
_entity_poly.type
_entity_poly.pdbx_seq_one_letter_code
_entity_poly.pdbx_strand_id
1 'polypeptide(L)'
;MPQIEVGEAYEATTSALQAATGQRLSLRRAIGGLERVLSLTPAAAEGDETGAWLDSLGGALTHLDEVFAVHVQVTETAGGLYEEILENTPRLANRVKRFRREHVDIAAAIQRGVAEAKVASARLAEREARDAGEVEALHDRAVRLLADLVRHRKRGLDLVYEAYHVDIGGES
;
A
#
# COMPACT_ATOMS: atom_id res chain seq x y z
N MET A 1 14.03 3.14 41.72
CA MET A 1 14.95 3.74 40.75
C MET A 1 14.59 3.23 39.37
N PRO A 2 13.74 3.88 38.55
CA PRO A 2 13.37 3.40 37.23
C PRO A 2 14.16 4.16 36.14
N GLN A 3 15.43 3.80 35.92
CA GLN A 3 16.19 4.30 34.78
C GLN A 3 16.25 3.31 33.61
N ILE A 4 15.76 2.10 33.80
CA ILE A 4 15.82 1.03 32.78
C ILE A 4 14.66 1.16 31.77
N GLU A 5 13.46 1.59 32.20
CA GLU A 5 12.28 1.71 31.34
C GLU A 5 12.38 2.78 30.23
N VAL A 6 13.09 3.89 30.49
CA VAL A 6 13.20 4.98 29.51
C VAL A 6 14.11 4.60 28.34
N GLY A 7 15.18 3.84 28.61
CA GLY A 7 16.09 3.36 27.57
C GLY A 7 15.44 2.34 26.63
N GLU A 8 14.71 1.37 27.19
CA GLU A 8 14.02 0.33 26.41
C GLU A 8 12.87 0.90 25.58
N ALA A 9 12.12 1.88 26.12
CA ALA A 9 11.06 2.56 25.38
C ALA A 9 11.64 3.38 24.21
N TYR A 10 12.76 4.07 24.39
CA TYR A 10 13.41 4.85 23.33
C TYR A 10 13.98 3.96 22.23
N GLU A 11 14.59 2.81 22.56
CA GLU A 11 15.10 1.84 21.59
C GLU A 11 13.94 1.17 20.82
N ALA A 12 12.85 0.83 21.48
CA ALA A 12 11.64 0.27 20.85
C ALA A 12 10.99 1.27 19.89
N THR A 13 10.88 2.54 20.29
CA THR A 13 10.38 3.66 19.46
C THR A 13 11.20 3.80 18.19
N THR A 14 12.53 3.78 18.30
CA THR A 14 13.43 3.84 17.15
C THR A 14 13.27 2.63 16.24
N SER A 15 13.01 1.44 16.79
CA SER A 15 12.82 0.20 16.04
C SER A 15 11.52 0.22 15.21
N ALA A 16 10.38 0.64 15.79
CA ALA A 16 9.10 0.72 15.07
C ALA A 16 9.15 1.73 13.91
N LEU A 17 9.74 2.90 14.15
CA LEU A 17 9.93 3.92 13.12
C LEU A 17 10.88 3.46 12.01
N GLN A 18 11.97 2.74 12.35
CA GLN A 18 12.90 2.19 11.37
C GLN A 18 12.23 1.10 10.52
N ALA A 19 11.50 0.16 11.14
CA ALA A 19 10.74 -0.87 10.45
C ALA A 19 9.72 -0.25 9.48
N ALA A 20 8.96 0.74 9.93
CA ALA A 20 8.01 1.47 9.11
C ALA A 20 8.69 2.24 7.97
N THR A 21 9.89 2.75 8.16
CA THR A 21 10.66 3.46 7.12
C THR A 21 11.15 2.48 6.04
N GLY A 22 11.70 1.33 6.43
CA GLY A 22 12.09 0.28 5.49
C GLY A 22 10.90 -0.23 4.68
N GLN A 23 9.77 -0.45 5.34
CA GLN A 23 8.54 -0.91 4.69
C GLN A 23 7.96 0.12 3.71
N ARG A 24 8.06 1.42 4.01
CA ARG A 24 7.68 2.50 3.08
C ARG A 24 8.48 2.47 1.78
N LEU A 25 9.76 2.14 1.83
CA LEU A 25 10.58 1.99 0.62
C LEU A 25 10.14 0.79 -0.21
N SER A 26 9.82 -0.33 0.42
CA SER A 26 9.29 -1.53 -0.25
C SER A 26 7.94 -1.25 -0.91
N LEU A 27 7.02 -0.61 -0.20
CA LEU A 27 5.72 -0.20 -0.75
C LEU A 27 5.87 0.77 -1.92
N ARG A 28 6.78 1.75 -1.83
CA ARG A 28 7.07 2.67 -2.94
C ARG A 28 7.55 1.93 -4.19
N ARG A 29 8.42 0.92 -4.02
CA ARG A 29 8.91 0.09 -5.15
C ARG A 29 7.80 -0.73 -5.78
N ALA A 30 6.93 -1.34 -4.97
CA ALA A 30 5.79 -2.12 -5.47
C ALA A 30 4.79 -1.23 -6.22
N ILE A 31 4.47 -0.03 -5.72
CA ILE A 31 3.65 0.98 -6.40
C ILE A 31 4.29 1.37 -7.74
N GLY A 32 5.59 1.65 -7.80
CA GLY A 32 6.30 1.95 -9.04
C GLY A 32 6.34 0.77 -10.02
N GLY A 33 6.27 -0.47 -9.54
CA GLY A 33 6.07 -1.66 -10.36
C GLY A 33 4.72 -1.66 -11.06
N LEU A 34 3.65 -1.43 -10.31
CA LEU A 34 2.29 -1.31 -10.86
C LEU A 34 2.18 -0.15 -11.86
N GLU A 35 2.72 1.03 -11.52
CA GLU A 35 2.73 2.20 -12.40
C GLU A 35 3.37 1.91 -13.77
N ARG A 36 4.49 1.20 -13.78
CA ARG A 36 5.17 0.81 -15.04
C ARG A 36 4.31 -0.11 -15.90
N VAL A 37 3.62 -1.06 -15.32
CA VAL A 37 2.71 -1.96 -16.06
C VAL A 37 1.53 -1.17 -16.62
N LEU A 38 0.96 -0.26 -15.86
CA LEU A 38 -0.19 0.56 -16.28
C LEU A 38 0.19 1.62 -17.34
N SER A 39 1.46 2.01 -17.43
CA SER A 39 1.92 2.91 -18.50
C SER A 39 1.99 2.23 -19.88
N LEU A 40 1.94 0.89 -19.90
CA LEU A 40 1.83 0.10 -21.12
C LEU A 40 0.33 -0.08 -21.42
N THR A 41 -0.18 0.64 -22.40
CA THR A 41 -1.62 0.65 -22.71
C THR A 41 -2.04 -0.65 -23.42
N PRO A 42 -2.98 -1.44 -22.87
CA PRO A 42 -3.45 -2.66 -23.54
C PRO A 42 -4.36 -2.38 -24.75
N ALA A 43 -4.79 -1.13 -24.96
CA ALA A 43 -5.83 -0.75 -25.92
C ALA A 43 -5.44 -0.93 -27.41
N ALA A 44 -4.17 -1.15 -27.73
CA ALA A 44 -3.68 -1.38 -29.08
C ALA A 44 -3.06 -2.76 -29.28
N ALA A 45 -3.07 -3.62 -28.23
CA ALA A 45 -2.37 -4.89 -28.26
C ALA A 45 -3.23 -5.99 -28.89
N GLU A 46 -2.71 -6.68 -29.91
CA GLU A 46 -3.31 -7.87 -30.47
C GLU A 46 -2.89 -9.12 -29.66
N GLY A 47 -3.86 -9.98 -29.36
CA GLY A 47 -3.68 -11.35 -28.85
C GLY A 47 -2.59 -11.57 -27.79
N ASP A 48 -1.39 -11.90 -28.21
CA ASP A 48 -0.26 -12.27 -27.33
C ASP A 48 0.24 -11.11 -26.45
N GLU A 49 0.18 -9.88 -26.93
CA GLU A 49 0.59 -8.70 -26.15
C GLU A 49 -0.35 -8.41 -24.99
N THR A 50 -1.67 -8.64 -25.18
CA THR A 50 -2.64 -8.50 -24.11
C THR A 50 -2.43 -9.57 -23.02
N GLY A 51 -2.11 -10.81 -23.42
CA GLY A 51 -1.77 -11.88 -22.48
C GLY A 51 -0.56 -11.52 -21.63
N ALA A 52 0.51 -11.09 -22.26
CA ALA A 52 1.72 -10.65 -21.56
C ALA A 52 1.47 -9.45 -20.61
N TRP A 53 0.60 -8.52 -21.02
CA TRP A 53 0.19 -7.41 -20.16
C TRP A 53 -0.63 -7.88 -18.95
N LEU A 54 -1.63 -8.78 -19.14
CA LEU A 54 -2.43 -9.35 -18.05
C LEU A 54 -1.58 -10.11 -17.05
N ASP A 55 -0.62 -10.90 -17.51
CA ASP A 55 0.32 -11.63 -16.66
C ASP A 55 1.22 -10.66 -15.88
N SER A 56 1.70 -9.61 -16.53
CA SER A 56 2.49 -8.54 -15.87
C SER A 56 1.68 -7.80 -14.82
N LEU A 57 0.42 -7.47 -15.11
CA LEU A 57 -0.49 -6.82 -14.17
C LEU A 57 -0.78 -7.75 -12.96
N GLY A 58 -1.09 -9.01 -13.22
CA GLY A 58 -1.32 -10.01 -12.18
C GLY A 58 -0.10 -10.17 -11.28
N GLY A 59 1.10 -10.25 -11.84
CA GLY A 59 2.36 -10.31 -11.08
C GLY A 59 2.61 -9.06 -10.24
N ALA A 60 2.40 -7.87 -10.81
CA ALA A 60 2.58 -6.61 -10.09
C ALA A 60 1.58 -6.45 -8.93
N LEU A 61 0.31 -6.84 -9.13
CA LEU A 61 -0.73 -6.80 -8.09
C LEU A 61 -0.47 -7.84 -6.99
N THR A 62 -0.02 -9.05 -7.33
CA THR A 62 0.35 -10.09 -6.34
C THR A 62 1.52 -9.62 -5.47
N HIS A 63 2.55 -9.08 -6.07
CA HIS A 63 3.68 -8.51 -5.32
C HIS A 63 3.25 -7.34 -4.44
N LEU A 64 2.36 -6.49 -4.94
CA LEU A 64 1.79 -5.38 -4.16
C LEU A 64 0.97 -5.89 -2.96
N ASP A 65 0.18 -6.97 -3.11
CA ASP A 65 -0.59 -7.59 -2.02
C ASP A 65 0.33 -8.05 -0.89
N GLU A 66 1.41 -8.78 -1.22
CA GLU A 66 2.41 -9.24 -0.26
C GLU A 66 3.07 -8.07 0.49
N VAL A 67 3.52 -7.05 -0.23
CA VAL A 67 4.19 -5.88 0.35
C VAL A 67 3.21 -5.05 1.19
N PHE A 68 1.96 -4.90 0.74
CA PHE A 68 0.95 -4.14 1.47
C PHE A 68 0.51 -4.87 2.75
N ALA A 69 0.40 -6.19 2.74
CA ALA A 69 0.13 -6.98 3.95
C ALA A 69 1.20 -6.75 5.03
N VAL A 70 2.48 -6.76 4.65
CA VAL A 70 3.59 -6.44 5.59
C VAL A 70 3.51 -4.98 6.05
N HIS A 71 3.13 -4.04 5.17
CA HIS A 71 2.92 -2.63 5.56
C HIS A 71 1.85 -2.50 6.63
N VAL A 72 0.71 -3.14 6.47
CA VAL A 72 -0.38 -3.17 7.47
C VAL A 72 0.11 -3.77 8.78
N GLN A 73 0.80 -4.92 8.72
CA GLN A 73 1.35 -5.58 9.89
C GLN A 73 2.28 -4.68 10.69
N VAL A 74 3.26 -4.06 10.06
CA VAL A 74 4.26 -3.18 10.73
C VAL A 74 3.62 -1.93 11.33
N THR A 75 2.53 -1.44 10.74
CA THR A 75 1.87 -0.22 11.23
C THR A 75 0.81 -0.48 12.28
N GLU A 76 0.11 -1.62 12.24
CA GLU A 76 -1.10 -1.85 13.06
C GLU A 76 -0.94 -2.84 14.22
N THR A 77 0.12 -3.68 14.23
CA THR A 77 0.34 -4.63 15.33
C THR A 77 0.68 -3.93 16.64
N ALA A 78 0.56 -4.66 17.74
CA ALA A 78 1.01 -4.21 19.05
C ALA A 78 2.51 -3.83 19.00
N GLY A 79 2.86 -2.67 19.55
CA GLY A 79 4.19 -2.08 19.42
C GLY A 79 4.50 -1.51 18.03
N GLY A 80 3.53 -1.48 17.11
CA GLY A 80 3.70 -0.90 15.78
C GLY A 80 3.56 0.62 15.74
N LEU A 81 3.80 1.19 14.56
CA LEU A 81 3.88 2.65 14.37
C LEU A 81 2.63 3.40 14.86
N TYR A 82 1.42 2.84 14.67
CA TYR A 82 0.19 3.54 15.06
C TYR A 82 -0.03 3.56 16.58
N GLU A 83 0.39 2.53 17.30
CA GLU A 83 0.35 2.51 18.75
C GLU A 83 1.32 3.55 19.32
N GLU A 84 2.55 3.56 18.84
CA GLU A 84 3.55 4.56 19.22
C GLU A 84 3.09 6.01 18.95
N ILE A 85 2.48 6.26 17.77
CA ILE A 85 1.89 7.58 17.47
C ILE A 85 0.80 7.95 18.47
N LEU A 86 -0.07 6.99 18.85
CA LEU A 86 -1.17 7.27 19.79
C LEU A 86 -0.70 7.50 21.21
N GLU A 87 0.36 6.83 21.64
CA GLU A 87 0.98 7.05 22.95
C GLU A 87 1.59 8.45 23.06
N ASN A 88 2.33 8.87 22.03
CA ASN A 88 3.02 10.16 22.02
C ASN A 88 2.12 11.33 21.60
N THR A 89 1.13 11.09 20.73
CA THR A 89 0.30 12.13 20.13
C THR A 89 -1.17 11.71 20.05
N PRO A 90 -1.90 11.60 21.20
CA PRO A 90 -3.27 11.08 21.24
C PRO A 90 -4.28 11.85 20.37
N ARG A 91 -4.02 13.14 20.07
CA ARG A 91 -4.85 13.98 19.19
C ARG A 91 -4.95 13.41 17.76
N LEU A 92 -4.03 12.55 17.34
CA LEU A 92 -4.04 11.92 16.02
C LEU A 92 -4.93 10.67 15.91
N ALA A 93 -5.63 10.27 16.98
CA ALA A 93 -6.44 9.05 17.04
C ALA A 93 -7.45 8.92 15.89
N ASN A 94 -8.13 10.01 15.51
CA ASN A 94 -9.08 9.99 14.39
C ASN A 94 -8.39 9.78 13.03
N ARG A 95 -7.16 10.28 12.87
CA ARG A 95 -6.36 10.06 11.66
C ARG A 95 -5.89 8.60 11.58
N VAL A 96 -5.36 8.05 12.65
CA VAL A 96 -4.96 6.63 12.72
C VAL A 96 -6.16 5.71 12.43
N LYS A 97 -7.34 5.99 13.03
CA LYS A 97 -8.57 5.23 12.76
C LYS A 97 -8.97 5.28 11.28
N ARG A 98 -8.75 6.41 10.60
CA ARG A 98 -8.99 6.53 9.16
C ARG A 98 -8.01 5.69 8.36
N PHE A 99 -6.73 5.71 8.70
CA PHE A 99 -5.72 4.89 8.03
C PHE A 99 -6.00 3.39 8.14
N ARG A 100 -6.41 2.92 9.31
CA ARG A 100 -6.82 1.51 9.48
C ARG A 100 -7.97 1.10 8.56
N ARG A 101 -8.96 1.98 8.35
CA ARG A 101 -10.04 1.74 7.38
C ARG A 101 -9.52 1.74 5.95
N GLU A 102 -8.67 2.69 5.60
CA GLU A 102 -8.05 2.75 4.28
C GLU A 102 -7.22 1.49 3.98
N HIS A 103 -6.54 0.91 4.96
CA HIS A 103 -5.84 -0.36 4.78
C HIS A 103 -6.78 -1.49 4.38
N VAL A 104 -7.94 -1.61 5.00
CA VAL A 104 -8.96 -2.61 4.65
C VAL A 104 -9.45 -2.40 3.22
N ASP A 105 -9.78 -1.17 2.85
CA ASP A 105 -10.31 -0.83 1.53
C ASP A 105 -9.27 -1.07 0.42
N ILE A 106 -8.03 -0.66 0.64
CA ILE A 106 -6.91 -0.85 -0.30
C ILE A 106 -6.59 -2.35 -0.45
N ALA A 107 -6.47 -3.09 0.65
CA ALA A 107 -6.21 -4.53 0.60
C ALA A 107 -7.29 -5.27 -0.21
N ALA A 108 -8.57 -4.96 0.04
CA ALA A 108 -9.67 -5.52 -0.71
C ALA A 108 -9.63 -5.15 -2.21
N ALA A 109 -9.20 -3.93 -2.55
CA ALA A 109 -9.06 -3.51 -3.94
C ALA A 109 -7.89 -4.24 -4.64
N ILE A 110 -6.76 -4.43 -3.96
CA ILE A 110 -5.61 -5.20 -4.49
C ILE A 110 -6.04 -6.64 -4.76
N GLN A 111 -6.66 -7.32 -3.79
CA GLN A 111 -7.09 -8.71 -3.91
C GLN A 111 -8.12 -8.91 -5.03
N ARG A 112 -9.07 -7.98 -5.19
CA ARG A 112 -9.99 -8.00 -6.34
C ARG A 112 -9.23 -7.89 -7.65
N GLY A 113 -8.28 -6.97 -7.76
CA GLY A 113 -7.46 -6.79 -8.96
C GLY A 113 -6.66 -8.04 -9.31
N VAL A 114 -6.06 -8.73 -8.32
CA VAL A 114 -5.37 -10.02 -8.52
C VAL A 114 -6.33 -11.07 -9.07
N ALA A 115 -7.51 -11.22 -8.48
CA ALA A 115 -8.50 -12.20 -8.92
C ALA A 115 -9.01 -11.92 -10.35
N GLU A 116 -9.30 -10.66 -10.67
CA GLU A 116 -9.77 -10.23 -11.98
C GLU A 116 -8.70 -10.43 -13.07
N ALA A 117 -7.45 -10.05 -12.79
CA ALA A 117 -6.34 -10.28 -13.73
C ALA A 117 -6.15 -11.77 -14.03
N LYS A 118 -6.23 -12.62 -13.00
CA LYS A 118 -6.14 -14.09 -13.17
C LYS A 118 -7.27 -14.65 -14.01
N VAL A 119 -8.51 -14.20 -13.79
CA VAL A 119 -9.66 -14.65 -14.59
C VAL A 119 -9.52 -14.19 -16.03
N ALA A 120 -9.13 -12.93 -16.28
CA ALA A 120 -8.95 -12.39 -17.62
C ALA A 120 -7.85 -13.14 -18.39
N SER A 121 -6.72 -13.45 -17.73
CA SER A 121 -5.63 -14.24 -18.33
C SER A 121 -6.07 -15.66 -18.68
N ALA A 122 -6.83 -16.34 -17.80
CA ALA A 122 -7.35 -17.68 -18.06
C ALA A 122 -8.31 -17.72 -19.26
N ARG A 123 -9.26 -16.79 -19.34
CA ARG A 123 -10.20 -16.69 -20.48
C ARG A 123 -9.48 -16.46 -21.81
N LEU A 124 -8.45 -15.63 -21.78
CA LEU A 124 -7.66 -15.39 -22.97
C LEU A 124 -6.91 -16.65 -23.43
N ALA A 125 -6.39 -17.46 -22.50
CA ALA A 125 -5.71 -18.73 -22.81
C ALA A 125 -6.67 -19.78 -23.37
N GLU A 126 -7.94 -19.78 -22.96
CA GLU A 126 -9.00 -20.66 -23.47
C GLU A 126 -9.58 -20.19 -24.81
N ARG A 127 -9.06 -19.10 -25.38
CA ARG A 127 -9.55 -18.48 -26.63
C ARG A 127 -11.05 -18.12 -26.59
N GLU A 128 -11.59 -17.84 -25.42
CA GLU A 128 -12.92 -17.28 -25.30
C GLU A 128 -13.00 -15.91 -25.97
N ALA A 129 -14.21 -15.54 -26.43
CA ALA A 129 -14.41 -14.25 -27.08
C ALA A 129 -13.95 -13.12 -26.16
N ARG A 130 -12.99 -12.34 -26.64
CA ARG A 130 -12.38 -11.26 -25.89
C ARG A 130 -13.34 -10.08 -25.81
N ASP A 131 -13.76 -9.72 -24.61
CA ASP A 131 -14.40 -8.43 -24.37
C ASP A 131 -13.32 -7.37 -24.11
N ALA A 132 -13.02 -6.56 -25.13
CA ALA A 132 -12.07 -5.44 -25.00
C ALA A 132 -12.45 -4.48 -23.86
N GLY A 133 -13.75 -4.35 -23.58
CA GLY A 133 -14.25 -3.53 -22.48
C GLY A 133 -13.89 -4.11 -21.09
N GLU A 134 -13.77 -5.44 -20.96
CA GLU A 134 -13.36 -6.07 -19.69
C GLU A 134 -11.89 -5.73 -19.34
N VAL A 135 -11.00 -5.76 -20.32
CA VAL A 135 -9.58 -5.42 -20.15
C VAL A 135 -9.42 -3.92 -19.83
N GLU A 136 -10.13 -3.06 -20.54
CA GLU A 136 -10.14 -1.62 -20.30
C GLU A 136 -10.69 -1.30 -18.89
N ALA A 137 -11.78 -1.93 -18.49
CA ALA A 137 -12.35 -1.75 -17.15
C ALA A 137 -11.38 -2.23 -16.03
N LEU A 138 -10.62 -3.30 -16.26
CA LEU A 138 -9.59 -3.77 -15.35
C LEU A 138 -8.43 -2.76 -15.25
N HIS A 139 -7.97 -2.23 -16.38
CA HIS A 139 -6.96 -1.17 -16.42
C HIS A 139 -7.41 0.05 -15.62
N ASP A 140 -8.63 0.53 -15.86
CA ASP A 140 -9.18 1.69 -15.15
C ASP A 140 -9.30 1.49 -13.64
N ARG A 141 -9.67 0.27 -13.21
CA ARG A 141 -9.71 -0.06 -11.77
C ARG A 141 -8.30 -0.05 -11.17
N ALA A 142 -7.33 -0.60 -11.88
CA ALA A 142 -5.94 -0.61 -11.43
C ALA A 142 -5.33 0.81 -11.38
N VAL A 143 -5.69 1.69 -12.31
CA VAL A 143 -5.31 3.12 -12.27
C VAL A 143 -5.92 3.83 -11.05
N ARG A 144 -7.19 3.57 -10.73
CA ARG A 144 -7.82 4.10 -9.51
C ARG A 144 -7.13 3.61 -8.24
N LEU A 145 -6.82 2.31 -8.17
CA LEU A 145 -6.05 1.73 -7.06
C LEU A 145 -4.68 2.38 -6.91
N LEU A 146 -3.96 2.59 -8.01
CA LEU A 146 -2.68 3.30 -8.02
C LEU A 146 -2.81 4.70 -7.41
N ALA A 147 -3.84 5.45 -7.81
CA ALA A 147 -4.11 6.79 -7.28
C ALA A 147 -4.42 6.75 -5.77
N ASP A 148 -5.15 5.75 -5.28
CA ASP A 148 -5.45 5.56 -3.86
C ASP A 148 -4.19 5.26 -3.05
N LEU A 149 -3.32 4.38 -3.54
CA LEU A 149 -2.04 4.04 -2.93
C LEU A 149 -1.09 5.24 -2.84
N VAL A 150 -1.01 6.05 -3.90
CA VAL A 150 -0.19 7.27 -3.92
C VAL A 150 -0.71 8.27 -2.89
N ARG A 151 -2.03 8.47 -2.78
CA ARG A 151 -2.64 9.35 -1.78
C ARG A 151 -2.43 8.82 -0.36
N HIS A 152 -2.63 7.52 -0.14
CA HIS A 152 -2.39 6.86 1.15
C HIS A 152 -0.95 7.07 1.60
N ARG A 153 0.03 6.80 0.74
CA ARG A 153 1.46 6.99 1.02
C ARG A 153 1.79 8.44 1.40
N LYS A 154 1.27 9.42 0.64
CA LYS A 154 1.50 10.85 0.92
C LYS A 154 0.96 11.22 2.30
N ARG A 155 -0.30 10.88 2.58
CA ARG A 155 -0.93 11.17 3.88
C ARG A 155 -0.25 10.45 5.04
N GLY A 156 0.29 9.24 4.81
CA GLY A 156 1.07 8.51 5.81
C GLY A 156 2.38 9.23 6.17
N LEU A 157 3.05 9.85 5.19
CA LEU A 157 4.21 10.70 5.46
C LEU A 157 3.82 11.94 6.29
N ASP A 158 2.70 12.58 5.95
CA ASP A 158 2.20 13.74 6.69
C ASP A 158 1.80 13.37 8.12
N LEU A 159 1.23 12.18 8.35
CA LEU A 159 0.89 11.67 9.69
C LEU A 159 2.16 11.51 10.56
N VAL A 160 3.19 10.87 10.01
CA VAL A 160 4.46 10.67 10.70
C VAL A 160 5.15 11.99 10.97
N TYR A 161 5.19 12.89 9.99
CA TYR A 161 5.76 14.22 10.18
C TYR A 161 5.07 14.96 11.33
N GLU A 162 3.74 14.97 11.37
CA GLU A 162 2.98 15.63 12.43
C GLU A 162 3.16 14.97 13.81
N ALA A 163 3.34 13.64 13.85
CA ALA A 163 3.55 12.93 15.10
C ALA A 163 4.91 13.24 15.75
N TYR A 164 5.95 13.42 14.94
CA TYR A 164 7.33 13.53 15.44
C TYR A 164 7.98 14.93 15.34
N HIS A 165 7.40 15.86 14.56
CA HIS A 165 8.03 17.18 14.33
C HIS A 165 7.26 18.35 14.95
N VAL A 166 6.01 18.18 15.38
CA VAL A 166 5.22 19.29 15.94
C VAL A 166 5.47 19.50 17.43
N ASP A 167 6.11 18.55 18.13
CA ASP A 167 6.42 18.68 19.58
C ASP A 167 7.70 19.50 19.89
N ILE A 168 8.40 20.06 18.90
CA ILE A 168 9.59 20.90 19.14
C ILE A 168 9.21 22.37 19.45
N GLY A 169 7.93 22.71 19.43
CA GLY A 169 7.44 24.09 19.57
C GLY A 169 6.66 24.41 20.85
N GLY A 170 6.66 23.58 21.86
CA GLY A 170 5.81 23.68 23.07
C GLY A 170 6.50 24.05 24.37
N GLU A 171 7.65 24.74 24.36
CA GLU A 171 8.18 25.39 25.56
C GLU A 171 8.29 26.90 25.34
N SER A 172 7.24 27.60 25.81
CA SER A 172 7.25 29.01 26.10
C SER A 172 6.42 29.29 27.31
#